data_ef32699584ccaae4bd84949d660f1836
#
_entry.id   ef32699584ccaae4bd84949d660f1836
#
_cell.length_a   1.000
_cell.length_b   1.000
_cell.length_c   1.000
_cell.angle_alpha   90.00
_cell.angle_beta   90.00
_cell.angle_gamma   90.00
#
_symmetry.space_group_name_H-M   'P 1'
#
loop_
_entity.id
_entity.type
_entity.pdbx_description
1 polymer ?
#
loop_
_entity_poly.entity_id
_entity_poly.type
_entity_poly.pdbx_seq_one_letter_code
_entity_poly.pdbx_strand_id
1 'polypeptide(L)'
;MKFSRAQLSWILYDMANAAFALIVRTVFAPMFYKNYAAVGMEPATATSSWGLVSSAAGIVAGILAPWLGAVADANGGRKRCLGGFMAAGILAVIGLCFAGTGDATLVLTLYFVSLVSYMGSNSFYDSLLVDVAPRGSLHRLSTVAYAWGYIGGLVPFFLCLGIMFLAGSDSMGGMKASFLIAAVWWCCPPSNRSRPGT
;
A
#
# COMPACT_ATOMS: atom_id res chain seq x y z
N MET A 1 -27.20 2.63 8.16
CA MET A 1 -26.68 3.82 7.45
C MET A 1 -26.61 3.49 5.97
N LYS A 2 -27.12 4.34 5.09
CA LYS A 2 -26.95 4.15 3.65
C LYS A 2 -25.80 5.06 3.19
N PHE A 3 -24.66 4.47 2.82
CA PHE A 3 -23.57 5.20 2.19
C PHE A 3 -23.85 5.41 0.71
N SER A 4 -23.45 6.54 0.17
CA SER A 4 -23.45 6.75 -1.28
C SER A 4 -22.42 5.82 -1.94
N ARG A 5 -22.56 5.58 -3.26
CA ARG A 5 -21.58 4.75 -4.00
C ARG A 5 -20.15 5.33 -3.91
N ALA A 6 -20.02 6.65 -3.91
CA ALA A 6 -18.73 7.31 -3.78
C ALA A 6 -18.11 7.10 -2.38
N GLN A 7 -18.91 7.21 -1.33
CA GLN A 7 -18.48 6.94 0.05
C GLN A 7 -18.08 5.49 0.25
N LEU A 8 -18.85 4.56 -0.31
CA LEU A 8 -18.51 3.14 -0.24
C LEU A 8 -17.19 2.84 -0.97
N SER A 9 -17.00 3.39 -2.17
CA SER A 9 -15.74 3.24 -2.91
C SER A 9 -14.55 3.82 -2.13
N TRP A 10 -14.74 4.93 -1.43
CA TRP A 10 -13.73 5.55 -0.60
C TRP A 10 -13.36 4.67 0.61
N ILE A 11 -14.36 4.08 1.30
CA ILE A 11 -14.15 3.14 2.41
C ILE A 11 -13.42 1.86 1.92
N LEU A 12 -13.86 1.30 0.79
CA LEU A 12 -13.26 0.08 0.23
C LEU A 12 -11.81 0.29 -0.23
N TYR A 13 -11.47 1.50 -0.68
CA TYR A 13 -10.09 1.85 -0.96
C TYR A 13 -9.23 1.78 0.30
N ASP A 14 -9.71 2.32 1.43
CA ASP A 14 -8.98 2.28 2.70
C ASP A 14 -8.76 0.84 3.18
N MET A 15 -9.78 -0.01 3.03
CA MET A 15 -9.67 -1.45 3.32
C MET A 15 -8.59 -2.13 2.45
N ALA A 16 -8.53 -1.80 1.16
CA ALA A 16 -7.52 -2.35 0.25
C ALA A 16 -6.12 -1.85 0.62
N ASN A 17 -6.00 -0.59 0.96
CA ASN A 17 -4.75 0.09 1.29
C ASN A 17 -4.15 -0.39 2.63
N ALA A 18 -5.00 -0.71 3.61
CA ALA A 18 -4.58 -1.26 4.90
C ALA A 18 -3.88 -2.62 4.76
N ALA A 19 -4.22 -3.42 3.75
CA ALA A 19 -3.53 -4.69 3.48
C ALA A 19 -2.05 -4.48 3.12
N PHE A 20 -1.73 -3.48 2.28
CA PHE A 20 -0.34 -3.16 1.98
C PHE A 20 0.42 -2.75 3.24
N ALA A 21 -0.17 -1.88 4.06
CA ALA A 21 0.47 -1.40 5.28
C ALA A 21 0.80 -2.55 6.24
N LEU A 22 -0.14 -3.47 6.43
CA LEU A 22 0.00 -4.56 7.38
C LEU A 22 0.88 -5.69 6.83
N ILE A 23 0.60 -6.16 5.61
CA ILE A 23 1.26 -7.31 5.01
C ILE A 23 2.66 -6.94 4.50
N VAL A 24 2.74 -5.95 3.62
CA VAL A 24 4.02 -5.63 2.97
C VAL A 24 4.90 -4.80 3.89
N ARG A 25 4.43 -3.61 4.29
CA ARG A 25 5.27 -2.65 5.00
C ARG A 25 5.70 -3.13 6.38
N THR A 26 4.78 -3.77 7.15
CA THR A 26 5.01 -4.03 8.58
C THR A 26 5.58 -5.42 8.83
N VAL A 27 5.15 -6.45 8.09
CA VAL A 27 5.47 -7.83 8.45
C VAL A 27 6.34 -8.52 7.40
N PHE A 28 5.83 -8.78 6.21
CA PHE A 28 6.47 -9.74 5.31
C PHE A 28 7.66 -9.19 4.53
N ALA A 29 7.67 -7.91 4.13
CA ALA A 29 8.83 -7.38 3.42
C ALA A 29 10.07 -7.23 4.33
N PRO A 30 10.00 -6.73 5.57
CA PRO A 30 11.14 -6.73 6.47
C PRO A 30 11.60 -8.14 6.85
N MET A 31 10.66 -9.11 7.03
CA MET A 31 11.02 -10.51 7.28
C MET A 31 11.72 -11.13 6.08
N PHE A 32 11.19 -10.94 4.87
CA PHE A 32 11.80 -11.44 3.63
C PHE A 32 13.20 -10.85 3.41
N TYR A 33 13.33 -9.55 3.63
CA TYR A 33 14.61 -8.88 3.53
C TYR A 33 15.64 -9.48 4.49
N LYS A 34 15.28 -9.58 5.77
CA LYS A 34 16.18 -10.11 6.81
C LYS A 34 16.54 -11.57 6.58
N ASN A 35 15.55 -12.42 6.27
CA ASN A 35 15.73 -13.87 6.24
C ASN A 35 16.34 -14.38 4.93
N TYR A 36 16.18 -13.63 3.82
CA TYR A 36 16.60 -14.09 2.50
C TYR A 36 17.43 -13.06 1.75
N ALA A 37 16.94 -11.86 1.53
CA ALA A 37 17.61 -10.92 0.64
C ALA A 37 18.93 -10.39 1.19
N ALA A 38 19.03 -10.20 2.51
CA ALA A 38 20.22 -9.71 3.19
C ALA A 38 21.12 -10.82 3.74
N VAL A 39 20.93 -12.07 3.28
CA VAL A 39 21.80 -13.20 3.69
C VAL A 39 23.25 -12.90 3.33
N GLY A 40 24.15 -13.08 4.31
CA GLY A 40 25.58 -12.76 4.16
C GLY A 40 25.95 -11.31 4.48
N MET A 41 24.96 -10.44 4.73
CA MET A 41 25.22 -9.09 5.23
C MET A 41 25.37 -9.09 6.76
N GLU A 42 26.19 -8.19 7.25
CA GLU A 42 26.30 -7.94 8.69
C GLU A 42 24.93 -7.40 9.20
N PRO A 43 24.38 -7.92 10.34
CA PRO A 43 23.03 -7.58 10.81
C PRO A 43 22.78 -6.10 11.03
N ALA A 44 23.76 -5.34 11.52
CA ALA A 44 23.62 -3.91 11.69
C ALA A 44 23.52 -3.19 10.34
N THR A 45 24.30 -3.62 9.35
CA THR A 45 24.25 -3.07 7.98
C THR A 45 22.91 -3.37 7.31
N ALA A 46 22.37 -4.57 7.47
CA ALA A 46 21.06 -4.94 6.93
C ALA A 46 19.96 -4.07 7.57
N THR A 47 19.97 -3.91 8.90
CA THR A 47 18.97 -3.10 9.61
C THR A 47 19.07 -1.61 9.24
N SER A 48 20.28 -1.07 9.16
CA SER A 48 20.49 0.34 8.78
C SER A 48 20.07 0.62 7.33
N SER A 49 20.36 -0.30 6.39
CA SER A 49 19.94 -0.18 4.99
C SER A 49 18.42 -0.17 4.86
N TRP A 50 17.71 -1.02 5.59
CA TRP A 50 16.25 -1.02 5.64
C TRP A 50 15.70 0.30 6.19
N GLY A 51 16.26 0.78 7.29
CA GLY A 51 15.89 2.06 7.92
C GLY A 51 16.14 3.26 7.01
N LEU A 52 17.30 3.30 6.34
CA LEU A 52 17.64 4.35 5.38
C LEU A 52 16.66 4.39 4.19
N VAL A 53 16.35 3.24 3.60
CA VAL A 53 15.41 3.16 2.48
C VAL A 53 14.00 3.56 2.91
N SER A 54 13.56 3.14 4.09
CA SER A 54 12.25 3.53 4.63
C SER A 54 12.17 5.04 4.89
N SER A 55 13.22 5.63 5.45
CA SER A 55 13.30 7.07 5.70
C SER A 55 13.39 7.87 4.40
N ALA A 56 14.20 7.43 3.44
CA ALA A 56 14.32 8.05 2.13
C ALA A 56 12.98 8.05 1.38
N ALA A 57 12.23 6.94 1.44
CA ALA A 57 10.89 6.87 0.84
C ALA A 57 9.92 7.88 1.49
N GLY A 58 9.97 8.04 2.81
CA GLY A 58 9.18 9.03 3.53
C GLY A 58 9.53 10.47 3.12
N ILE A 59 10.82 10.78 3.02
CA ILE A 59 11.30 12.12 2.58
C ILE A 59 10.84 12.39 1.14
N VAL A 60 11.06 11.45 0.22
CA VAL A 60 10.65 11.60 -1.18
C VAL A 60 9.15 11.79 -1.31
N ALA A 61 8.35 10.97 -0.61
CA ALA A 61 6.89 11.12 -0.62
C ALA A 61 6.46 12.47 -0.04
N GLY A 62 7.07 12.92 1.06
CA GLY A 62 6.78 14.21 1.69
C GLY A 62 7.10 15.42 0.80
N ILE A 63 8.19 15.35 0.03
CA ILE A 63 8.56 16.41 -0.93
C ILE A 63 7.62 16.38 -2.16
N LEU A 64 7.28 15.19 -2.64
CA LEU A 64 6.45 15.03 -3.84
C LEU A 64 4.98 15.39 -3.57
N ALA A 65 4.46 15.14 -2.38
CA ALA A 65 3.04 15.29 -2.07
C ALA A 65 2.49 16.70 -2.37
N PRO A 66 3.09 17.83 -1.92
CA PRO A 66 2.60 19.16 -2.21
C PRO A 66 2.64 19.51 -3.70
N TRP A 67 3.73 19.13 -4.38
CA TRP A 67 3.91 19.39 -5.79
C TRP A 67 2.91 18.61 -6.66
N LEU A 68 2.78 17.33 -6.39
CA LEU A 68 1.82 16.46 -7.09
C LEU A 68 0.38 16.87 -6.81
N GLY A 69 0.08 17.31 -5.57
CA GLY A 69 -1.22 17.87 -5.20
C GLY A 69 -1.56 19.08 -6.07
N ALA A 70 -0.66 20.06 -6.17
CA ALA A 70 -0.87 21.26 -6.98
C ALA A 70 -1.07 20.93 -8.48
N VAL A 71 -0.30 20.00 -9.04
CA VAL A 71 -0.43 19.57 -10.44
C VAL A 71 -1.76 18.84 -10.67
N ALA A 72 -2.16 18.00 -9.75
CA ALA A 72 -3.41 17.24 -9.86
C ALA A 72 -4.64 18.15 -9.72
N ASP A 73 -4.57 19.21 -8.90
CA ASP A 73 -5.63 20.18 -8.71
C ASP A 73 -5.80 21.06 -9.97
N ALA A 74 -4.69 21.51 -10.54
CA ALA A 74 -4.73 22.33 -11.77
C ALA A 74 -5.35 21.57 -12.95
N ASN A 75 -5.15 20.27 -13.06
CA ASN A 75 -5.60 19.45 -14.19
C ASN A 75 -6.84 18.58 -13.90
N GLY A 76 -7.45 18.66 -12.71
CA GLY A 76 -8.54 17.77 -12.30
C GLY A 76 -8.15 16.29 -12.26
N GLY A 77 -6.85 15.99 -12.13
CA GLY A 77 -6.27 14.67 -12.34
C GLY A 77 -6.08 13.81 -11.08
N ARG A 78 -6.61 14.21 -9.90
CA ARG A 78 -6.38 13.51 -8.61
C ARG A 78 -6.61 12.00 -8.68
N LYS A 79 -7.70 11.56 -9.33
CA LYS A 79 -8.02 10.12 -9.49
C LYS A 79 -7.03 9.39 -10.40
N ARG A 80 -6.51 10.06 -11.43
CA ARG A 80 -5.48 9.50 -12.32
C ARG A 80 -4.15 9.34 -11.60
N CYS A 81 -3.75 10.34 -10.83
CA CYS A 81 -2.54 10.29 -10.01
C CYS A 81 -2.63 9.17 -8.98
N LEU A 82 -3.75 9.09 -8.25
CA LEU A 82 -4.01 7.98 -7.31
C LEU A 82 -3.87 6.62 -7.99
N GLY A 83 -4.53 6.42 -9.14
CA GLY A 83 -4.44 5.17 -9.90
C GLY A 83 -3.03 4.87 -10.41
N GLY A 84 -2.27 5.87 -10.83
CA GLY A 84 -0.88 5.75 -11.28
C GLY A 84 0.05 5.31 -10.15
N PHE A 85 -0.06 5.93 -8.97
CA PHE A 85 0.70 5.52 -7.79
C PHE A 85 0.31 4.10 -7.33
N MET A 86 -0.98 3.77 -7.31
CA MET A 86 -1.41 2.41 -7.00
C MET A 86 -0.80 1.39 -7.96
N ALA A 87 -0.89 1.63 -9.27
CA ALA A 87 -0.34 0.73 -10.27
C ALA A 87 1.17 0.52 -10.09
N ALA A 88 1.93 1.60 -9.88
CA ALA A 88 3.36 1.53 -9.63
C ALA A 88 3.68 0.73 -8.36
N GLY A 89 2.93 0.96 -7.26
CA GLY A 89 3.08 0.23 -6.01
C GLY A 89 2.76 -1.25 -6.15
N ILE A 90 1.65 -1.59 -6.81
CA ILE A 90 1.25 -2.97 -7.06
C ILE A 90 2.30 -3.71 -7.90
N LEU A 91 2.81 -3.09 -8.97
CA LEU A 91 3.86 -3.67 -9.80
C LEU A 91 5.16 -3.90 -9.00
N ALA A 92 5.53 -2.96 -8.12
CA ALA A 92 6.68 -3.12 -7.26
C ALA A 92 6.50 -4.28 -6.26
N VAL A 93 5.31 -4.43 -5.66
CA VAL A 93 4.99 -5.56 -4.76
C VAL A 93 5.01 -6.90 -5.51
N ILE A 94 4.46 -6.95 -6.72
CA ILE A 94 4.56 -8.14 -7.57
C ILE A 94 6.04 -8.43 -7.90
N GLY A 95 6.83 -7.40 -8.15
CA GLY A 95 8.27 -7.51 -8.37
C GLY A 95 9.00 -8.21 -7.23
N LEU A 96 8.59 -8.00 -5.96
CA LEU A 96 9.18 -8.69 -4.80
C LEU A 96 9.05 -10.22 -4.88
N CYS A 97 8.06 -10.75 -5.60
CA CYS A 97 7.90 -12.19 -5.79
C CYS A 97 9.04 -12.82 -6.62
N PHE A 98 9.75 -12.02 -7.43
CA PHE A 98 10.87 -12.49 -8.25
C PHE A 98 12.22 -12.40 -7.53
N ALA A 99 12.29 -11.69 -6.40
CA ALA A 99 13.51 -11.61 -5.61
C ALA A 99 13.83 -12.95 -4.94
N GLY A 100 15.11 -13.20 -4.74
CA GLY A 100 15.64 -14.42 -4.13
C GLY A 100 16.61 -14.14 -2.98
N THR A 101 17.37 -15.17 -2.62
CA THR A 101 18.42 -15.08 -1.60
C THR A 101 19.59 -14.24 -2.12
N GLY A 102 20.02 -13.24 -1.35
CA GLY A 102 21.11 -12.34 -1.72
C GLY A 102 20.70 -11.13 -2.53
N ASP A 103 19.42 -10.98 -2.91
CA ASP A 103 18.92 -9.89 -3.75
C ASP A 103 18.57 -8.61 -2.95
N ALA A 104 19.43 -8.25 -1.98
CA ALA A 104 19.19 -7.13 -1.07
C ALA A 104 18.85 -5.82 -1.81
N THR A 105 19.65 -5.47 -2.83
CA THR A 105 19.46 -4.25 -3.61
C THR A 105 18.12 -4.24 -4.35
N LEU A 106 17.74 -5.36 -4.97
CA LEU A 106 16.47 -5.49 -5.67
C LEU A 106 15.29 -5.30 -4.70
N VAL A 107 15.32 -6.00 -3.55
CA VAL A 107 14.26 -5.90 -2.53
C VAL A 107 14.14 -4.48 -1.99
N LEU A 108 15.26 -3.84 -1.65
CA LEU A 108 15.26 -2.46 -1.17
C LEU A 108 14.72 -1.48 -2.20
N THR A 109 15.08 -1.64 -3.48
CA THR A 109 14.59 -0.78 -4.57
C THR A 109 13.08 -0.95 -4.78
N LEU A 110 12.61 -2.19 -4.86
CA LEU A 110 11.17 -2.47 -5.03
C LEU A 110 10.35 -2.03 -3.81
N TYR A 111 10.89 -2.23 -2.62
CA TYR A 111 10.26 -1.74 -1.39
C TYR A 111 10.20 -0.21 -1.37
N PHE A 112 11.28 0.49 -1.74
CA PHE A 112 11.28 1.94 -1.86
C PHE A 112 10.18 2.44 -2.81
N VAL A 113 10.12 1.88 -4.02
CA VAL A 113 9.10 2.25 -5.01
C VAL A 113 7.69 1.97 -4.48
N SER A 114 7.47 0.80 -3.86
CA SER A 114 6.16 0.45 -3.30
C SER A 114 5.75 1.39 -2.16
N LEU A 115 6.69 1.77 -1.29
CA LEU A 115 6.43 2.66 -0.15
C LEU A 115 6.15 4.10 -0.58
N VAL A 116 6.94 4.66 -1.53
CA VAL A 116 6.66 5.97 -2.12
C VAL A 116 5.30 5.97 -2.81
N SER A 117 4.98 4.91 -3.55
CA SER A 117 3.71 4.75 -4.23
C SER A 117 2.53 4.68 -3.25
N TYR A 118 2.67 3.94 -2.17
CA TYR A 118 1.69 3.87 -1.09
C TYR A 118 1.44 5.24 -0.45
N MET A 119 2.50 5.95 -0.08
CA MET A 119 2.39 7.27 0.53
C MET A 119 1.80 8.31 -0.43
N GLY A 120 2.23 8.28 -1.70
CA GLY A 120 1.70 9.15 -2.74
C GLY A 120 0.21 8.90 -3.01
N SER A 121 -0.20 7.62 -3.11
CA SER A 121 -1.61 7.28 -3.28
C SER A 121 -2.47 7.73 -2.10
N ASN A 122 -1.96 7.62 -0.85
CA ASN A 122 -2.66 8.12 0.33
C ASN A 122 -2.88 9.63 0.31
N SER A 123 -1.89 10.42 -0.11
CA SER A 123 -2.04 11.88 -0.22
C SER A 123 -3.20 12.26 -1.15
N PHE A 124 -3.35 11.57 -2.28
CA PHE A 124 -4.48 11.80 -3.19
C PHE A 124 -5.80 11.27 -2.63
N TYR A 125 -5.78 10.12 -1.98
CA TYR A 125 -6.95 9.55 -1.31
C TYR A 125 -7.51 10.50 -0.25
N ASP A 126 -6.67 11.03 0.62
CA ASP A 126 -7.07 11.98 1.67
C ASP A 126 -7.65 13.27 1.06
N SER A 127 -7.07 13.76 -0.04
CA SER A 127 -7.57 14.96 -0.74
C SER A 127 -8.97 14.77 -1.33
N LEU A 128 -9.36 13.54 -1.68
CA LEU A 128 -10.70 13.23 -2.22
C LEU A 128 -11.78 13.14 -1.15
N LEU A 129 -11.43 13.10 0.13
CA LEU A 129 -12.40 13.04 1.23
C LEU A 129 -13.37 14.22 1.20
N VAL A 130 -12.87 15.42 0.90
CA VAL A 130 -13.68 16.64 0.84
C VAL A 130 -14.73 16.58 -0.27
N ASP A 131 -14.40 15.90 -1.38
CA ASP A 131 -15.31 15.75 -2.52
C ASP A 131 -16.40 14.68 -2.27
N VAL A 132 -16.13 13.71 -1.39
CA VAL A 132 -17.00 12.56 -1.12
C VAL A 132 -17.89 12.77 0.10
N ALA A 133 -17.42 13.53 1.09
CA ALA A 133 -18.14 13.74 2.34
C ALA A 133 -19.07 14.93 2.26
N PRO A 134 -20.36 14.79 2.63
CA PRO A 134 -21.25 15.91 2.81
C PRO A 134 -20.73 16.90 3.86
N ARG A 135 -21.06 18.18 3.72
CA ARG A 135 -20.70 19.21 4.70
C ARG A 135 -21.15 18.80 6.11
N GLY A 136 -20.21 18.78 7.07
CA GLY A 136 -20.46 18.40 8.48
C GLY A 136 -20.34 16.90 8.79
N SER A 137 -20.05 16.04 7.80
CA SER A 137 -19.90 14.58 8.02
C SER A 137 -18.49 14.03 7.76
N LEU A 138 -17.51 14.91 7.52
CA LEU A 138 -16.11 14.53 7.23
C LEU A 138 -15.53 13.61 8.30
N HIS A 139 -15.58 14.02 9.58
CA HIS A 139 -15.04 13.22 10.68
C HIS A 139 -15.71 11.86 10.79
N ARG A 140 -17.03 11.81 10.61
CA ARG A 140 -17.79 10.56 10.71
C ARG A 140 -17.42 9.59 9.58
N LEU A 141 -17.32 10.07 8.34
CA LEU A 141 -16.94 9.24 7.20
C LEU A 141 -15.52 8.73 7.35
N SER A 142 -14.58 9.60 7.73
CA SER A 142 -13.18 9.24 7.99
C SER A 142 -13.07 8.18 9.10
N THR A 143 -13.76 8.36 10.24
CA THR A 143 -13.74 7.38 11.34
C THR A 143 -14.29 6.02 10.92
N VAL A 144 -15.39 6.01 10.16
CA VAL A 144 -15.97 4.75 9.66
C VAL A 144 -15.04 4.06 8.68
N ALA A 145 -14.45 4.79 7.74
CA ALA A 145 -13.50 4.21 6.80
C ALA A 145 -12.27 3.65 7.51
N TYR A 146 -11.73 4.37 8.48
CA TYR A 146 -10.60 3.92 9.27
C TYR A 146 -10.91 2.62 10.03
N ALA A 147 -12.09 2.51 10.65
CA ALA A 147 -12.51 1.29 11.31
C ALA A 147 -12.66 0.10 10.34
N TRP A 148 -13.27 0.33 9.18
CA TRP A 148 -13.37 -0.68 8.13
C TRP A 148 -12.02 -1.00 7.49
N GLY A 149 -11.12 -0.02 7.41
CA GLY A 149 -9.74 -0.19 6.96
C GLY A 149 -9.02 -1.25 7.78
N TYR A 150 -9.07 -1.17 9.11
CA TYR A 150 -8.49 -2.20 9.98
C TYR A 150 -9.08 -3.59 9.71
N ILE A 151 -10.40 -3.70 9.67
CA ILE A 151 -11.07 -4.99 9.41
C ILE A 151 -10.66 -5.52 8.03
N GLY A 152 -10.67 -4.66 7.01
CA GLY A 152 -10.30 -5.02 5.66
C GLY A 152 -8.85 -5.45 5.49
N GLY A 153 -7.93 -4.87 6.27
CA GLY A 153 -6.53 -5.26 6.30
C GLY A 153 -6.29 -6.59 7.04
N LEU A 154 -7.06 -6.87 8.09
CA LEU A 154 -6.91 -8.10 8.87
C LEU A 154 -7.29 -9.36 8.09
N VAL A 155 -8.31 -9.30 7.23
CA VAL A 155 -8.75 -10.46 6.45
C VAL A 155 -7.62 -11.04 5.59
N PRO A 156 -6.98 -10.29 4.67
CA PRO A 156 -5.86 -10.82 3.89
C PRO A 156 -4.64 -11.11 4.76
N PHE A 157 -4.45 -10.40 5.87
CA PHE A 157 -3.34 -10.67 6.79
C PHE A 157 -3.46 -12.04 7.46
N PHE A 158 -4.63 -12.40 7.99
CA PHE A 158 -4.85 -13.74 8.56
C PHE A 158 -4.76 -14.84 7.49
N LEU A 159 -5.16 -14.56 6.25
CA LEU A 159 -4.94 -15.49 5.15
C LEU A 159 -3.44 -15.72 4.93
N CYS A 160 -2.63 -14.67 4.92
CA CYS A 160 -1.17 -14.78 4.81
C CYS A 160 -0.56 -15.56 5.98
N LEU A 161 -1.01 -15.31 7.21
CA LEU A 161 -0.55 -16.08 8.38
C LEU A 161 -0.92 -17.56 8.27
N GLY A 162 -2.13 -17.89 7.79
CA GLY A 162 -2.55 -19.27 7.54
C GLY A 162 -1.64 -19.96 6.51
N ILE A 163 -1.30 -19.27 5.41
CA ILE A 163 -0.36 -19.79 4.41
C ILE A 163 1.02 -20.03 5.01
N MET A 164 1.52 -19.08 5.82
CA MET A 164 2.80 -19.23 6.49
C MET A 164 2.80 -20.39 7.48
N PHE A 165 1.71 -20.58 8.21
CA PHE A 165 1.56 -21.71 9.14
C PHE A 165 1.59 -23.05 8.42
N LEU A 166 0.95 -23.17 7.26
CA LEU A 166 0.92 -24.39 6.45
C LEU A 166 2.23 -24.66 5.69
N ALA A 167 2.89 -23.59 5.20
CA ALA A 167 4.12 -23.70 4.43
C ALA A 167 5.39 -23.76 5.29
N GLY A 168 5.28 -23.49 6.59
CA GLY A 168 6.38 -23.29 7.53
C GLY A 168 6.69 -21.80 7.73
N SER A 169 6.97 -21.41 8.97
CA SER A 169 7.13 -20.01 9.40
C SER A 169 8.22 -19.23 8.65
N ASP A 170 9.20 -19.94 8.10
CA ASP A 170 10.31 -19.35 7.32
C ASP A 170 10.25 -19.72 5.84
N SER A 171 9.04 -19.99 5.31
CA SER A 171 8.88 -20.35 3.91
C SER A 171 9.02 -19.12 2.99
N MET A 172 10.04 -19.10 2.12
CA MET A 172 10.18 -18.11 1.07
C MET A 172 8.94 -18.07 0.15
N GLY A 173 8.40 -19.24 -0.20
CA GLY A 173 7.20 -19.38 -1.01
C GLY A 173 5.98 -18.78 -0.33
N GLY A 174 5.82 -19.01 0.97
CA GLY A 174 4.76 -18.41 1.79
C GLY A 174 4.83 -16.88 1.83
N MET A 175 6.01 -16.31 1.98
CA MET A 175 6.20 -14.86 1.96
C MET A 175 5.90 -14.26 0.57
N LYS A 176 6.34 -14.91 -0.51
CA LYS A 176 6.01 -14.50 -1.88
C LYS A 176 4.51 -14.57 -2.17
N ALA A 177 3.84 -15.62 -1.71
CA ALA A 177 2.38 -15.71 -1.80
C ALA A 177 1.70 -14.58 -1.04
N SER A 178 2.22 -14.16 0.11
CA SER A 178 1.71 -13.01 0.88
C SER A 178 1.85 -11.69 0.10
N PHE A 179 2.93 -11.49 -0.65
CA PHE A 179 3.07 -10.33 -1.54
C PHE A 179 2.02 -10.34 -2.66
N LEU A 180 1.76 -11.49 -3.27
CA LEU A 180 0.72 -11.62 -4.29
C LEU A 180 -0.67 -11.33 -3.73
N ILE A 181 -0.99 -11.86 -2.54
CA ILE A 181 -2.26 -11.59 -1.87
C ILE A 181 -2.41 -10.09 -1.61
N ALA A 182 -1.37 -9.43 -1.09
CA ALA A 182 -1.39 -8.00 -0.85
C ALA A 182 -1.60 -7.21 -2.14
N ALA A 183 -0.91 -7.57 -3.23
CA ALA A 183 -1.03 -6.93 -4.53
C ALA A 183 -2.44 -7.08 -5.12
N VAL A 184 -3.00 -8.30 -5.10
CA VAL A 184 -4.36 -8.58 -5.59
C VAL A 184 -5.40 -7.84 -4.75
N TRP A 185 -5.26 -7.87 -3.43
CA TRP A 185 -6.17 -7.16 -2.52
C TRP A 185 -6.13 -5.66 -2.74
N TRP A 186 -4.96 -5.10 -2.93
CA TRP A 186 -4.78 -3.67 -3.20
C TRP A 186 -5.31 -3.26 -4.58
N CYS A 187 -5.33 -4.17 -5.54
CA CYS A 187 -5.88 -3.94 -6.89
C CYS A 187 -7.42 -3.92 -6.92
N CYS A 188 -8.12 -4.38 -5.87
CA CYS A 188 -9.57 -4.58 -5.82
C CYS A 188 -10.41 -3.43 -5.21
N PRO A 189 -10.07 -2.12 -5.33
CA PRO A 189 -11.06 -1.10 -5.05
C PRO A 189 -12.12 -1.15 -6.14
N PRO A 190 -13.42 -1.13 -5.80
CA PRO A 190 -14.47 -1.11 -6.80
C PRO A 190 -14.29 0.12 -7.68
N SER A 191 -14.03 -0.13 -8.96
CA SER A 191 -13.89 0.93 -9.96
C SER A 191 -15.21 1.69 -10.05
N ASN A 192 -15.26 2.86 -9.45
CA ASN A 192 -16.35 3.78 -9.67
C ASN A 192 -16.23 4.34 -11.10
N ARG A 193 -16.82 3.63 -12.06
CA ARG A 193 -17.16 4.20 -13.36
C ARG A 193 -18.30 5.20 -13.13
N SER A 194 -18.01 6.32 -12.50
CA SER A 194 -18.87 7.48 -12.62
C SER A 194 -18.76 7.93 -14.08
N ARG A 195 -19.75 7.55 -14.90
CA ARG A 195 -20.00 8.24 -16.16
C ARG A 195 -20.02 9.74 -15.82
N PRO A 196 -19.35 10.61 -16.60
CA PRO A 196 -19.56 12.04 -16.48
C PRO A 196 -21.07 12.24 -16.65
N GLY A 197 -21.71 12.75 -15.62
CA GLY A 197 -23.11 13.10 -15.66
C GLY A 197 -23.32 14.16 -16.72
N THR A 198 -24.27 13.89 -17.58
CA THR A 198 -24.98 14.87 -18.39
C THR A 198 -25.59 15.96 -17.52
#